data_71241e6574c369aea7d17698963994b2
#
_entry.id   71241e6574c369aea7d17698963994b2
#
_cell.length_a   1.000
_cell.length_b   1.000
_cell.length_c   1.000
_cell.angle_alpha   90.00
_cell.angle_beta   90.00
_cell.angle_gamma   90.00
#
_symmetry.space_group_name_H-M   'P 1'
#
loop_
_entity.id
_entity.type
_entity.pdbx_description
1 polymer ?
#
loop_
_entity_poly.entity_id
_entity_poly.type
_entity_poly.pdbx_seq_one_letter_code
_entity_poly.pdbx_strand_id
1 'polypeptide(L)'
;MIKLRYGNTNTFFIPGAGGGLLVDTDWAGTLPQFFKAIKAAGIEMKTITTLLITHYHPDHMGLAGELQRLGVKLLIVDVQRPFVHASDGIFARDKQLTYRPVDEHAATLISCSESRALLKAHGIGGEILHTPSHSQDSVSLLLDDGSCLVGDLEPLAYLAGYDENPALKNDWEQILRQHPKRILYAHANEQSL
;
A
#
# COMPACT_ATOMS: atom_id res chain seq x y z
N MET A 1 -9.89 -8.93 6.14
CA MET A 1 -9.05 -8.47 5.02
C MET A 1 -9.24 -9.38 3.81
N ILE A 2 -9.29 -8.83 2.61
CA ILE A 2 -9.48 -9.57 1.34
C ILE A 2 -8.30 -9.24 0.42
N LYS A 3 -7.58 -10.27 -0.04
CA LYS A 3 -6.53 -10.11 -1.05
C LYS A 3 -7.15 -10.11 -2.44
N LEU A 4 -6.80 -9.12 -3.26
CA LEU A 4 -7.14 -9.02 -4.67
C LEU A 4 -5.87 -9.21 -5.49
N ARG A 5 -5.99 -9.89 -6.63
CA ARG A 5 -4.92 -9.99 -7.62
C ARG A 5 -5.53 -9.88 -9.01
N TYR A 6 -5.23 -8.80 -9.70
CA TYR A 6 -5.76 -8.51 -11.03
C TYR A 6 -4.68 -8.11 -12.04
N GLY A 7 -3.45 -8.05 -11.59
CA GLY A 7 -2.22 -7.86 -12.34
C GLY A 7 -1.07 -8.57 -11.64
N ASN A 8 0.02 -7.87 -11.41
CA ASN A 8 1.23 -8.43 -10.81
C ASN A 8 1.33 -8.20 -9.30
N THR A 9 0.66 -7.17 -8.79
CA THR A 9 0.72 -6.76 -7.38
C THR A 9 -0.46 -7.33 -6.59
N ASN A 10 -0.18 -7.87 -5.40
CA ASN A 10 -1.21 -8.22 -4.43
C ASN A 10 -1.75 -6.92 -3.80
N THR A 11 -2.99 -6.62 -4.08
CA THR A 11 -3.74 -5.50 -3.48
C THR A 11 -4.57 -6.03 -2.33
N PHE A 12 -4.71 -5.27 -1.25
CA PHE A 12 -5.45 -5.72 -0.08
C PHE A 12 -6.58 -4.75 0.27
N PHE A 13 -7.79 -5.27 0.43
CA PHE A 13 -8.92 -4.52 0.95
C PHE A 13 -9.18 -4.89 2.41
N ILE A 14 -9.19 -3.87 3.27
CA ILE A 14 -9.42 -3.99 4.72
C ILE A 14 -10.73 -3.29 5.02
N PRO A 15 -11.83 -4.04 5.31
CA PRO A 15 -13.09 -3.41 5.68
C PRO A 15 -12.99 -2.71 7.03
N GLY A 16 -13.62 -1.54 7.13
CA GLY A 16 -13.73 -0.77 8.36
C GLY A 16 -15.15 -0.22 8.52
N ALA A 17 -15.60 0.02 9.75
CA ALA A 17 -16.94 0.52 10.04
C ALA A 17 -17.18 1.94 9.49
N GLY A 18 -16.13 2.76 9.38
CA GLY A 18 -16.16 4.11 8.81
C GLY A 18 -15.76 4.17 7.33
N GLY A 19 -15.64 3.01 6.67
CA GLY A 19 -15.14 2.87 5.29
C GLY A 19 -13.92 1.97 5.21
N GLY A 20 -13.72 1.34 4.04
CA GLY A 20 -12.66 0.39 3.82
C GLY A 20 -11.38 1.04 3.28
N LEU A 21 -10.25 0.49 3.67
CA LEU A 21 -8.92 0.85 3.21
C LEU A 21 -8.47 -0.12 2.12
N LEU A 22 -8.09 0.40 0.98
CA LEU A 22 -7.35 -0.32 -0.05
C LEU A 22 -5.86 -0.08 0.16
N VAL A 23 -5.05 -1.12 0.09
CA VAL A 23 -3.58 -1.02 0.17
C VAL A 23 -3.00 -1.47 -1.15
N ASP A 24 -2.25 -0.59 -1.77
CA ASP A 24 -1.69 -0.69 -3.12
C ASP A 24 -2.71 -0.85 -4.24
N THR A 25 -2.24 -0.70 -5.45
CA THR A 25 -2.94 -0.98 -6.69
C THR A 25 -2.05 -1.84 -7.59
N ASP A 26 -2.22 -1.74 -8.89
CA ASP A 26 -1.35 -2.34 -9.87
C ASP A 26 -0.92 -1.25 -10.86
N TRP A 27 -0.35 -1.64 -11.99
CA TRP A 27 0.07 -0.78 -13.08
C TRP A 27 -1.08 0.09 -13.63
N ALA A 28 -0.76 1.28 -14.12
CA ALA A 28 -1.73 2.13 -14.81
C ALA A 28 -2.42 1.38 -15.96
N GLY A 29 -3.69 1.73 -16.25
CA GLY A 29 -4.50 1.06 -17.28
C GLY A 29 -5.18 -0.24 -16.84
N THR A 30 -4.93 -0.74 -15.62
CA THR A 30 -5.56 -1.96 -15.09
C THR A 30 -6.90 -1.74 -14.39
N LEU A 31 -7.48 -0.53 -14.46
CA LEU A 31 -8.76 -0.21 -13.82
C LEU A 31 -9.91 -1.17 -14.20
N PRO A 32 -10.07 -1.62 -15.46
CA PRO A 32 -11.10 -2.61 -15.79
C PRO A 32 -10.90 -3.97 -15.10
N GLN A 33 -9.66 -4.39 -14.91
CA GLN A 33 -9.30 -5.62 -14.20
C GLN A 33 -9.56 -5.47 -12.70
N PHE A 34 -9.23 -4.30 -12.13
CA PHE A 34 -9.57 -3.97 -10.75
C PHE A 34 -11.09 -4.07 -10.50
N PHE A 35 -11.94 -3.49 -11.36
CA PHE A 35 -13.39 -3.60 -11.21
C PHE A 35 -13.89 -5.05 -11.27
N LYS A 36 -13.30 -5.89 -12.15
CA LYS A 36 -13.63 -7.31 -12.20
C LYS A 36 -13.24 -8.03 -10.90
N ALA A 37 -12.07 -7.69 -10.35
CA ALA A 37 -11.57 -8.30 -9.12
C ALA A 37 -12.43 -7.94 -7.90
N ILE A 38 -12.76 -6.66 -7.70
CA ILE A 38 -13.61 -6.25 -6.57
C ILE A 38 -15.02 -6.85 -6.69
N LYS A 39 -15.60 -6.90 -7.91
CA LYS A 39 -16.91 -7.54 -8.15
C LYS A 39 -16.85 -9.03 -7.81
N ALA A 40 -15.83 -9.75 -8.24
CA ALA A 40 -15.66 -11.17 -7.94
C ALA A 40 -15.48 -11.43 -6.44
N ALA A 41 -14.86 -10.50 -5.71
CA ALA A 41 -14.69 -10.54 -4.26
C ALA A 41 -15.92 -10.05 -3.47
N GLY A 42 -16.99 -9.62 -4.14
CA GLY A 42 -18.18 -9.08 -3.50
C GLY A 42 -17.97 -7.70 -2.85
N ILE A 43 -16.96 -6.94 -3.28
CA ILE A 43 -16.64 -5.61 -2.77
C ILE A 43 -17.37 -4.57 -3.64
N GLU A 44 -18.16 -3.72 -3.02
CA GLU A 44 -18.77 -2.58 -3.71
C GLU A 44 -17.79 -1.40 -3.73
N MET A 45 -17.61 -0.75 -4.89
CA MET A 45 -16.70 0.39 -5.05
C MET A 45 -16.92 1.48 -3.99
N LYS A 46 -18.16 1.77 -3.65
CA LYS A 46 -18.52 2.79 -2.63
C LYS A 46 -17.99 2.48 -1.22
N THR A 47 -17.64 1.21 -0.93
CA THR A 47 -17.07 0.81 0.37
C THR A 47 -15.57 1.03 0.45
N ILE A 48 -14.91 1.26 -0.68
CA ILE A 48 -13.48 1.62 -0.73
C ILE A 48 -13.40 3.14 -0.58
N THR A 49 -13.13 3.61 0.63
CA THR A 49 -13.15 5.05 0.94
C THR A 49 -11.76 5.66 1.01
N THR A 50 -10.76 4.84 1.27
CA THR A 50 -9.37 5.29 1.48
C THR A 50 -8.43 4.37 0.74
N LEU A 51 -7.34 4.93 0.18
CA LEU A 51 -6.24 4.22 -0.47
C LEU A 51 -4.94 4.58 0.25
N LEU A 52 -4.16 3.59 0.63
CA LEU A 52 -2.77 3.71 1.06
C LEU A 52 -1.88 3.08 -0.01
N ILE A 53 -0.85 3.77 -0.46
CA ILE A 53 0.20 3.22 -1.31
C ILE A 53 1.41 2.93 -0.43
N THR A 54 1.92 1.69 -0.48
CA THR A 54 3.10 1.32 0.34
C THR A 54 4.34 2.07 -0.10
N HIS A 55 4.49 2.30 -1.42
CA HIS A 55 5.52 3.14 -2.01
C HIS A 55 5.14 3.50 -3.46
N TYR A 56 5.70 4.58 -4.01
CA TYR A 56 5.26 5.15 -5.28
C TYR A 56 5.97 4.56 -6.51
N HIS A 57 6.31 3.26 -6.50
CA HIS A 57 6.67 2.56 -7.73
C HIS A 57 5.45 2.31 -8.62
N PRO A 58 5.64 2.20 -9.96
CA PRO A 58 4.55 2.20 -10.93
C PRO A 58 3.49 1.12 -10.70
N ASP A 59 3.90 -0.06 -10.28
CA ASP A 59 3.02 -1.21 -10.07
C ASP A 59 2.32 -1.24 -8.70
N HIS A 60 2.54 -0.21 -7.87
CA HIS A 60 1.82 0.00 -6.62
C HIS A 60 0.87 1.18 -6.71
N MET A 61 1.21 2.23 -7.48
CA MET A 61 0.48 3.48 -7.48
C MET A 61 -0.31 3.74 -8.76
N GLY A 62 -0.26 2.85 -9.76
CA GLY A 62 -0.73 3.11 -11.12
C GLY A 62 -2.19 3.50 -11.25
N LEU A 63 -3.08 3.10 -10.33
CA LEU A 63 -4.48 3.50 -10.30
C LEU A 63 -4.81 4.61 -9.29
N ALA A 64 -3.84 5.15 -8.55
CA ALA A 64 -4.11 6.07 -7.45
C ALA A 64 -4.90 7.31 -7.91
N GLY A 65 -4.46 7.98 -8.97
CA GLY A 65 -5.16 9.16 -9.50
C GLY A 65 -6.52 8.84 -10.12
N GLU A 66 -6.71 7.64 -10.69
CA GLU A 66 -8.02 7.20 -11.20
C GLU A 66 -9.00 6.94 -10.06
N LEU A 67 -8.54 6.26 -8.99
CA LEU A 67 -9.35 5.99 -7.80
C LEU A 67 -9.72 7.27 -7.04
N GLN A 68 -8.80 8.25 -6.95
CA GLN A 68 -9.14 9.58 -6.40
C GLN A 68 -10.32 10.22 -7.16
N ARG A 69 -10.35 10.14 -8.49
CA ARG A 69 -11.48 10.66 -9.28
C ARG A 69 -12.79 9.91 -9.06
N LEU A 70 -12.71 8.67 -8.62
CA LEU A 70 -13.88 7.86 -8.24
C LEU A 70 -14.31 8.11 -6.79
N GLY A 71 -13.68 9.07 -6.09
CA GLY A 71 -14.03 9.49 -4.75
C GLY A 71 -13.26 8.77 -3.64
N VAL A 72 -12.27 7.94 -3.96
CA VAL A 72 -11.40 7.32 -2.95
C VAL A 72 -10.39 8.36 -2.45
N LYS A 73 -10.28 8.55 -1.15
CA LYS A 73 -9.28 9.43 -0.54
C LYS A 73 -7.91 8.76 -0.53
N LEU A 74 -6.93 9.39 -1.16
CA LEU A 74 -5.54 8.95 -1.04
C LEU A 74 -4.99 9.40 0.31
N LEU A 75 -4.39 8.47 1.03
CA LEU A 75 -3.62 8.72 2.24
C LEU A 75 -2.14 8.79 1.87
N ILE A 76 -1.51 9.93 2.12
CA ILE A 76 -0.08 10.13 1.91
C ILE A 76 0.59 10.26 3.27
N VAL A 77 1.57 9.42 3.56
CA VAL A 77 2.44 9.61 4.72
C VAL A 77 3.48 10.69 4.37
N ASP A 78 3.81 11.56 5.29
CA ASP A 78 4.70 12.71 5.09
C ASP A 78 6.03 12.36 4.43
N VAL A 79 6.64 11.22 4.81
CA VAL A 79 7.86 10.67 4.20
C VAL A 79 7.69 10.30 2.73
N GLN A 80 6.46 10.04 2.28
CA GLN A 80 6.15 9.65 0.89
C GLN A 80 5.98 10.85 -0.04
N ARG A 81 5.67 12.01 0.52
CA ARG A 81 5.27 13.20 -0.25
C ARG A 81 6.26 13.59 -1.36
N PRO A 82 7.60 13.56 -1.15
CA PRO A 82 8.56 13.89 -2.21
C PRO A 82 8.53 12.93 -3.41
N PHE A 83 7.93 11.76 -3.26
CA PHE A 83 7.97 10.66 -4.23
C PHE A 83 6.66 10.43 -4.99
N VAL A 84 5.57 11.10 -4.60
CA VAL A 84 4.22 10.90 -5.14
C VAL A 84 4.17 10.97 -6.67
N HIS A 85 5.03 11.79 -7.29
CA HIS A 85 5.12 11.98 -8.74
C HIS A 85 6.33 11.30 -9.38
N ALA A 86 7.08 10.47 -8.65
CA ALA A 86 8.31 9.84 -9.16
C ALA A 86 8.05 8.93 -10.37
N SER A 87 6.88 8.31 -10.44
CA SER A 87 6.49 7.39 -11.53
C SER A 87 5.78 8.07 -12.71
N ASP A 88 5.39 9.34 -12.61
CA ASP A 88 4.63 10.04 -13.67
C ASP A 88 5.36 10.00 -15.03
N GLY A 89 6.67 10.21 -15.02
CA GLY A 89 7.50 10.18 -16.22
C GLY A 89 7.61 8.79 -16.86
N ILE A 90 7.40 7.72 -16.10
CA ILE A 90 7.40 6.34 -16.61
C ILE A 90 6.13 6.13 -17.43
N PHE A 91 4.97 6.46 -16.87
CA PHE A 91 3.68 6.32 -17.53
C PHE A 91 3.51 7.25 -18.74
N ALA A 92 4.08 8.47 -18.68
CA ALA A 92 4.01 9.43 -19.79
C ALA A 92 4.73 8.98 -21.06
N ARG A 93 5.59 7.96 -20.98
CA ARG A 93 6.30 7.39 -22.16
C ARG A 93 5.39 6.54 -23.05
N ASP A 94 4.35 5.94 -22.47
CA ASP A 94 3.36 5.17 -23.22
C ASP A 94 2.09 6.00 -23.44
N LYS A 95 1.97 6.57 -24.66
CA LYS A 95 0.82 7.42 -25.03
C LYS A 95 -0.50 6.68 -25.13
N GLN A 96 -0.48 5.35 -25.17
CA GLN A 96 -1.69 4.52 -25.22
C GLN A 96 -2.17 4.14 -23.82
N LEU A 97 -1.33 4.33 -22.81
CA LEU A 97 -1.64 4.01 -21.44
C LEU A 97 -2.59 5.05 -20.84
N THR A 98 -3.66 4.58 -20.23
CA THR A 98 -4.52 5.43 -19.40
C THR A 98 -3.85 5.58 -18.04
N TYR A 99 -3.31 6.75 -17.78
CA TYR A 99 -2.73 7.13 -16.50
C TYR A 99 -3.24 8.49 -16.06
N ARG A 100 -3.43 8.64 -14.76
CA ARG A 100 -3.75 9.91 -14.14
C ARG A 100 -2.79 10.18 -12.99
N PRO A 101 -2.08 11.30 -13.01
CA PRO A 101 -1.29 11.74 -11.88
C PRO A 101 -2.14 11.88 -10.61
N VAL A 102 -1.51 11.67 -9.48
CA VAL A 102 -2.09 11.91 -8.16
C VAL A 102 -2.39 13.40 -7.98
N ASP A 103 -3.53 13.71 -7.37
CA ASP A 103 -3.83 15.05 -6.87
C ASP A 103 -3.49 15.13 -5.38
N GLU A 104 -2.31 15.69 -5.05
CA GLU A 104 -1.87 15.87 -3.66
C GLU A 104 -2.80 16.77 -2.85
N HIS A 105 -3.45 17.77 -3.49
CA HIS A 105 -4.35 18.69 -2.79
C HIS A 105 -5.66 18.02 -2.35
N ALA A 106 -6.05 16.94 -3.04
CA ALA A 106 -7.20 16.13 -2.68
C ALA A 106 -6.87 14.98 -1.73
N ALA A 107 -5.59 14.78 -1.41
CA ALA A 107 -5.12 13.74 -0.52
C ALA A 107 -5.20 14.15 0.98
N THR A 108 -5.15 13.16 1.85
CA THR A 108 -4.97 13.37 3.29
C THR A 108 -3.51 13.11 3.64
N LEU A 109 -2.81 14.14 4.12
CA LEU A 109 -1.42 14.04 4.56
C LEU A 109 -1.37 13.76 6.06
N ILE A 110 -0.61 12.76 6.46
CA ILE A 110 -0.37 12.40 7.88
C ILE A 110 1.09 12.01 8.11
N SER A 111 1.51 12.02 9.37
CA SER A 111 2.74 11.32 9.80
C SER A 111 2.46 9.87 10.20
N CYS A 112 3.50 9.03 10.26
CA CYS A 112 3.35 7.67 10.81
C CYS A 112 2.74 7.67 12.21
N SER A 113 3.10 8.63 13.07
CA SER A 113 2.59 8.74 14.44
C SER A 113 1.09 9.04 14.53
N GLU A 114 0.50 9.67 13.51
CA GLU A 114 -0.94 9.97 13.44
C GLU A 114 -1.75 8.82 12.85
N SER A 115 -1.08 7.86 12.21
CA SER A 115 -1.73 6.79 11.44
C SER A 115 -2.69 5.94 12.29
N ARG A 116 -2.32 5.59 13.52
CA ARG A 116 -3.16 4.79 14.42
C ARG A 116 -4.48 5.50 14.74
N ALA A 117 -4.45 6.79 15.00
CA ALA A 117 -5.66 7.57 15.29
C ALA A 117 -6.57 7.65 14.05
N LEU A 118 -5.99 7.89 12.87
CA LEU A 118 -6.73 7.95 11.62
C LEU A 118 -7.37 6.60 11.28
N LEU A 119 -6.61 5.50 11.31
CA LEU A 119 -7.11 4.16 11.03
C LEU A 119 -8.24 3.76 12.00
N LYS A 120 -8.08 4.10 13.29
CA LYS A 120 -9.13 3.87 14.29
C LYS A 120 -10.43 4.63 13.97
N ALA A 121 -10.35 5.85 13.44
CA ALA A 121 -11.54 6.60 13.00
C ALA A 121 -12.26 5.92 11.84
N HIS A 122 -11.56 5.15 11.01
CA HIS A 122 -12.14 4.28 9.98
C HIS A 122 -12.60 2.91 10.50
N GLY A 123 -12.43 2.63 11.79
CA GLY A 123 -12.76 1.32 12.39
C GLY A 123 -11.73 0.24 12.09
N ILE A 124 -10.51 0.63 11.78
CA ILE A 124 -9.39 -0.26 11.49
C ILE A 124 -8.35 -0.12 12.61
N GLY A 125 -8.06 -1.21 13.31
CA GLY A 125 -6.98 -1.26 14.31
C GLY A 125 -5.64 -1.51 13.62
N GLY A 126 -4.70 -0.58 13.76
CA GLY A 126 -3.37 -0.71 13.15
C GLY A 126 -2.59 0.60 13.15
N GLU A 127 -1.38 0.55 12.61
CA GLU A 127 -0.49 1.70 12.44
C GLU A 127 0.41 1.53 11.22
N ILE A 128 0.95 2.64 10.72
CA ILE A 128 1.89 2.66 9.60
C ILE A 128 3.29 2.89 10.15
N LEU A 129 4.24 2.06 9.68
CA LEU A 129 5.65 2.15 10.02
C LEU A 129 6.43 2.61 8.78
N HIS A 130 7.43 3.46 8.95
CA HIS A 130 8.37 3.80 7.89
C HIS A 130 9.44 2.72 7.77
N THR A 131 9.51 2.06 6.61
CA THR A 131 10.38 0.91 6.33
C THR A 131 11.14 1.11 5.01
N PRO A 132 12.14 2.04 5.00
CA PRO A 132 12.70 2.61 3.77
C PRO A 132 13.77 1.75 3.07
N SER A 133 13.99 0.49 3.45
CA SER A 133 15.09 -0.29 2.87
C SER A 133 14.89 -0.69 1.41
N HIS A 134 13.63 -0.79 0.94
CA HIS A 134 13.32 -1.01 -0.48
C HIS A 134 13.37 0.32 -1.27
N SER A 135 12.68 1.34 -0.80
CA SER A 135 12.71 2.71 -1.32
C SER A 135 12.46 3.71 -0.19
N GLN A 136 12.94 4.93 -0.35
CA GLN A 136 12.91 5.95 0.73
C GLN A 136 11.49 6.30 1.19
N ASP A 137 10.49 6.09 0.36
CA ASP A 137 9.07 6.33 0.61
C ASP A 137 8.33 5.08 1.10
N SER A 138 9.00 3.94 1.26
CA SER A 138 8.36 2.68 1.64
C SER A 138 7.81 2.73 3.06
N VAL A 139 6.56 2.29 3.19
CA VAL A 139 5.88 2.12 4.47
C VAL A 139 5.27 0.71 4.57
N SER A 140 5.18 0.22 5.80
CA SER A 140 4.49 -1.02 6.13
C SER A 140 3.24 -0.73 6.96
N LEU A 141 2.15 -1.45 6.72
CA LEU A 141 0.93 -1.35 7.52
C LEU A 141 0.83 -2.55 8.46
N LEU A 142 0.91 -2.31 9.76
CA LEU A 142 0.71 -3.29 10.80
C LEU A 142 -0.71 -3.19 11.34
N LEU A 143 -1.45 -4.32 11.33
CA LEU A 143 -2.80 -4.42 11.86
C LEU A 143 -2.79 -5.08 13.25
N ASP A 144 -3.75 -4.72 14.08
CA ASP A 144 -3.88 -5.26 15.45
C ASP A 144 -4.24 -6.76 15.49
N ASP A 145 -4.68 -7.35 14.35
CA ASP A 145 -4.86 -8.80 14.22
C ASP A 145 -3.54 -9.57 14.04
N GLY A 146 -2.42 -8.86 13.92
CA GLY A 146 -1.07 -9.38 13.71
C GLY A 146 -0.70 -9.52 12.23
N SER A 147 -1.50 -9.02 11.30
CA SER A 147 -1.13 -8.95 9.89
C SER A 147 -0.22 -7.76 9.64
N CYS A 148 0.89 -7.94 8.93
CA CYS A 148 1.77 -6.86 8.48
C CYS A 148 1.89 -6.87 6.96
N LEU A 149 1.43 -5.80 6.30
CA LEU A 149 1.54 -5.59 4.87
C LEU A 149 2.81 -4.77 4.62
N VAL A 150 3.77 -5.34 3.91
CA VAL A 150 5.14 -4.78 3.83
C VAL A 150 5.50 -4.26 2.43
N GLY A 151 4.54 -4.27 1.47
CA GLY A 151 4.85 -3.89 0.09
C GLY A 151 5.95 -4.77 -0.50
N ASP A 152 7.01 -4.13 -0.98
CA ASP A 152 8.17 -4.77 -1.61
C ASP A 152 9.37 -4.92 -0.68
N LEU A 153 9.16 -4.82 0.64
CA LEU A 153 10.23 -5.13 1.58
C LEU A 153 10.78 -6.54 1.30
N GLU A 154 12.08 -6.66 1.16
CA GLU A 154 12.75 -7.95 0.92
C GLU A 154 12.32 -9.00 1.96
N PRO A 155 12.00 -10.24 1.55
CA PRO A 155 11.50 -11.27 2.45
C PRO A 155 12.41 -11.51 3.66
N LEU A 156 11.80 -11.70 4.82
CA LEU A 156 12.52 -11.98 6.08
C LEU A 156 13.50 -13.15 5.95
N ALA A 157 13.15 -14.16 5.14
CA ALA A 157 14.02 -15.31 4.90
C ALA A 157 15.37 -14.95 4.25
N TYR A 158 15.44 -13.80 3.58
CA TYR A 158 16.66 -13.34 2.92
C TYR A 158 17.56 -12.52 3.84
N LEU A 159 17.07 -12.13 5.02
CA LEU A 159 17.83 -11.31 5.97
C LEU A 159 19.18 -11.93 6.33
N ALA A 160 19.25 -13.25 6.45
CA ALA A 160 20.50 -13.99 6.73
C ALA A 160 21.53 -13.92 5.59
N GLY A 161 21.11 -13.59 4.37
CA GLY A 161 21.99 -13.42 3.21
C GLY A 161 22.43 -11.97 2.96
N TYR A 162 21.88 -11.02 3.72
CA TYR A 162 22.12 -9.58 3.57
C TYR A 162 22.85 -8.99 4.80
N ASP A 163 23.89 -9.64 5.26
CA ASP A 163 24.67 -9.21 6.45
C ASP A 163 25.17 -7.76 6.36
N GLU A 164 25.31 -7.22 5.14
CA GLU A 164 25.76 -5.86 4.88
C GLU A 164 24.62 -4.85 4.61
N ASN A 165 23.32 -5.24 4.75
CA ASN A 165 22.20 -4.32 4.59
C ASN A 165 21.59 -3.91 5.94
N PRO A 166 22.16 -2.90 6.63
CA PRO A 166 21.68 -2.47 7.94
C PRO A 166 20.28 -1.84 7.88
N ALA A 167 19.89 -1.26 6.73
CA ALA A 167 18.56 -0.68 6.56
C ALA A 167 17.48 -1.77 6.58
N LEU A 168 17.68 -2.84 5.82
CA LEU A 168 16.75 -3.98 5.80
C LEU A 168 16.63 -4.63 7.18
N LYS A 169 17.77 -4.80 7.87
CA LYS A 169 17.77 -5.34 9.23
C LYS A 169 16.98 -4.46 10.20
N ASN A 170 17.17 -3.14 10.14
CA ASN A 170 16.46 -2.19 10.99
C ASN A 170 14.94 -2.22 10.73
N ASP A 171 14.51 -2.29 9.47
CA ASP A 171 13.09 -2.38 9.11
C ASP A 171 12.46 -3.65 9.67
N TRP A 172 13.13 -4.81 9.51
CA TRP A 172 12.64 -6.06 10.09
C TRP A 172 12.65 -6.06 11.61
N GLU A 173 13.67 -5.51 12.26
CA GLU A 173 13.69 -5.36 13.72
C GLU A 173 12.52 -4.50 14.21
N GLN A 174 12.21 -3.40 13.51
CA GLN A 174 11.07 -2.55 13.85
C GLN A 174 9.74 -3.30 13.73
N ILE A 175 9.53 -4.05 12.64
CA ILE A 175 8.33 -4.85 12.42
C ILE A 175 8.23 -5.98 13.47
N LEU A 176 9.29 -6.75 13.68
CA LEU A 176 9.28 -7.91 14.58
C LEU A 176 9.09 -7.53 16.06
N ARG A 177 9.51 -6.34 16.49
CA ARG A 177 9.20 -5.82 17.84
C ARG A 177 7.70 -5.67 18.11
N GLN A 178 6.88 -5.57 17.07
CA GLN A 178 5.42 -5.49 17.16
C GLN A 178 4.74 -6.86 17.20
N HIS A 179 5.51 -7.96 17.19
CA HIS A 179 5.04 -9.35 17.26
C HIS A 179 3.98 -9.68 16.19
N PRO A 180 4.22 -9.40 14.88
CA PRO A 180 3.29 -9.80 13.84
C PRO A 180 3.15 -11.33 13.80
N LYS A 181 1.98 -11.81 13.37
CA LYS A 181 1.69 -13.25 13.21
C LYS A 181 1.91 -13.71 11.77
N ARG A 182 1.79 -12.78 10.82
CA ARG A 182 1.95 -13.05 9.39
C ARG A 182 2.39 -11.81 8.64
N ILE A 183 3.19 -12.05 7.62
CA ILE A 183 3.69 -11.02 6.70
C ILE A 183 3.02 -11.20 5.34
N LEU A 184 2.55 -10.11 4.78
CA LEU A 184 1.87 -10.06 3.48
C LEU A 184 2.69 -9.19 2.52
N TYR A 185 3.18 -9.81 1.45
CA TYR A 185 4.02 -9.18 0.44
C TYR A 185 3.19 -8.79 -0.79
N ALA A 186 3.63 -7.74 -1.49
CA ALA A 186 3.00 -7.34 -2.74
C ALA A 186 3.27 -8.33 -3.88
N HIS A 187 4.44 -8.96 -3.91
CA HIS A 187 4.84 -9.85 -5.03
C HIS A 187 5.13 -11.29 -4.61
N ALA A 188 4.95 -11.65 -3.34
CA ALA A 188 5.20 -12.99 -2.84
C ALA A 188 3.98 -13.57 -2.11
N ASN A 189 4.09 -14.86 -1.74
CA ASN A 189 3.12 -15.49 -0.86
C ASN A 189 3.25 -14.94 0.56
N GLU A 190 2.17 -14.99 1.32
CA GLU A 190 2.21 -14.67 2.74
C GLU A 190 3.11 -15.64 3.51
N GLN A 191 3.71 -15.14 4.57
CA GLN A 191 4.55 -15.90 5.48
C GLN A 191 3.95 -15.82 6.89
N SER A 192 3.68 -16.97 7.50
CA SER A 192 3.36 -17.06 8.93
C SER A 192 4.65 -17.02 9.76
N LEU A 193 4.60 -16.38 10.94
CA LEU A 193 5.73 -16.24 11.88
C LEU A 193 5.49 -17.05 13.14
#